data_eace966b90f7f72752772eddd309c3f5
#
_entry.id   eace966b90f7f72752772eddd309c3f5
#
_cell.length_a   1.000
_cell.length_b   1.000
_cell.length_c   1.000
_cell.angle_alpha   90.00
_cell.angle_beta   90.00
_cell.angle_gamma   90.00
#
_symmetry.space_group_name_H-M   'P 1'
#
loop_
_entity.id
_entity.type
_entity.pdbx_description
1 polymer ?
#
loop_
_entity_poly.entity_id
_entity_poly.type
_entity_poly.pdbx_seq_one_letter_code
_entity_poly.pdbx_strand_id
1 'polypeptide(L)'
;FADIRVTSQTERSVPDVTLAGGIEQRGEYLPFGEQMGLYEEVYFSSEQALSQKNAQITLSFRMNFLRIPSETYGQDRKRDWKLIMKRTDFIPDPEYDIGIDEVIWEYYNGNDWRKLPESDRYSKVFRAASDQLERKTEITFNCPGDLTPVLVGAVEGRYIRARILKMNNLYRWNGQYI
;
A
#
# COMPACT_ATOMS: atom_id res chain seq x y z
N PHE A 1 -0.24 7.80 -10.95
CA PHE A 1 -0.46 6.89 -12.08
C PHE A 1 0.44 5.66 -11.89
N ALA A 2 -0.13 4.47 -11.85
CA ALA A 2 0.62 3.23 -11.88
C ALA A 2 0.73 2.75 -13.33
N ASP A 3 1.97 2.52 -13.79
CA ASP A 3 2.26 1.92 -15.08
C ASP A 3 2.80 0.52 -14.84
N ILE A 4 2.30 -0.48 -15.53
CA ILE A 4 2.90 -1.81 -15.56
C ILE A 4 3.72 -1.96 -16.83
N ARG A 5 5.01 -2.30 -16.68
CA ARG A 5 5.88 -2.65 -17.80
C ARG A 5 6.16 -4.13 -17.76
N VAL A 6 5.86 -4.82 -18.84
CA VAL A 6 6.31 -6.19 -19.06
C VAL A 6 7.59 -6.14 -19.87
N THR A 7 8.71 -6.56 -19.27
CA THR A 7 10.03 -6.55 -19.92
C THR A 7 10.34 -7.87 -20.62
N SER A 8 9.43 -8.46 -21.35
CA SER A 8 9.83 -9.45 -22.35
C SER A 8 9.90 -8.90 -23.78
N GLN A 9 9.26 -7.78 -24.05
CA GLN A 9 9.41 -6.93 -25.25
C GLN A 9 8.52 -5.69 -25.08
N THR A 10 9.05 -4.64 -24.48
CA THR A 10 8.67 -3.22 -24.64
C THR A 10 7.18 -2.83 -24.77
N GLU A 11 6.25 -3.52 -24.18
CA GLU A 11 4.90 -3.00 -24.07
C GLU A 11 4.67 -2.33 -22.72
N ARG A 12 4.25 -1.07 -22.77
CA ARG A 12 3.85 -0.30 -21.59
C ARG A 12 2.34 -0.25 -21.57
N SER A 13 1.74 -0.84 -20.56
CA SER A 13 0.29 -0.77 -20.34
C SER A 13 -0.04 -0.10 -19.01
N VAL A 14 -1.20 0.52 -18.96
CA VAL A 14 -1.79 1.00 -17.71
C VAL A 14 -2.47 -0.21 -17.04
N PRO A 15 -2.50 -0.32 -15.71
CA PRO A 15 -3.31 -1.34 -15.04
C PRO A 15 -4.75 -1.32 -15.51
N ASP A 16 -5.32 -2.49 -15.78
CA ASP A 16 -6.74 -2.60 -16.18
C ASP A 16 -7.65 -2.12 -15.05
N VAL A 17 -7.30 -2.51 -13.82
CA VAL A 17 -8.02 -2.12 -12.61
C VAL A 17 -7.03 -1.90 -11.47
N THR A 18 -7.30 -0.86 -10.67
CA THR A 18 -6.68 -0.64 -9.37
C THR A 18 -7.78 -0.54 -8.33
N LEU A 19 -7.67 -1.29 -7.24
CA LEU A 19 -8.63 -1.28 -6.14
C LEU A 19 -7.92 -0.84 -4.85
N ALA A 20 -8.55 0.10 -4.14
CA ALA A 20 -8.15 0.50 -2.79
C ALA A 20 -9.39 0.45 -1.89
N GLY A 21 -9.31 -0.24 -0.75
CA GLY A 21 -10.47 -0.48 0.11
C GLY A 21 -11.61 -1.23 -0.60
N GLY A 22 -11.31 -2.07 -1.59
CA GLY A 22 -12.31 -2.81 -2.39
C GLY A 22 -13.05 -1.99 -3.45
N ILE A 23 -12.68 -0.72 -3.65
CA ILE A 23 -13.32 0.20 -4.59
C ILE A 23 -12.36 0.50 -5.74
N GLU A 24 -12.88 0.46 -6.99
CA GLU A 24 -12.11 0.81 -8.18
C GLU A 24 -11.67 2.28 -8.14
N GLN A 25 -10.38 2.50 -8.36
CA GLN A 25 -9.74 3.81 -8.34
C GLN A 25 -9.35 4.26 -9.73
N ARG A 26 -9.56 5.54 -10.01
CA ARG A 26 -9.18 6.20 -11.27
C ARG A 26 -8.49 7.53 -10.97
N GLY A 27 -7.41 7.82 -11.69
CA GLY A 27 -6.68 9.07 -11.51
C GLY A 27 -5.78 9.04 -10.26
N GLU A 28 -5.80 10.11 -9.49
CA GLU A 28 -5.09 10.20 -8.21
C GLU A 28 -5.97 9.64 -7.09
N TYR A 29 -5.39 8.81 -6.25
CA TYR A 29 -6.12 8.17 -5.14
C TYR A 29 -5.20 7.90 -3.96
N LEU A 30 -5.80 7.68 -2.80
CA LEU A 30 -5.10 7.24 -1.59
C LEU A 30 -5.04 5.69 -1.59
N PRO A 31 -3.87 5.09 -1.81
CA PRO A 31 -3.76 3.65 -2.04
C PRO A 31 -4.23 2.80 -0.86
N PHE A 32 -4.19 3.34 0.35
CA PHE A 32 -4.63 2.67 1.57
C PHE A 32 -5.78 3.41 2.27
N GLY A 33 -6.57 4.18 1.49
CA GLY A 33 -7.70 4.94 2.01
C GLY A 33 -7.32 6.20 2.80
N GLU A 34 -8.33 6.95 3.23
CA GLU A 34 -8.14 8.17 4.02
C GLU A 34 -7.67 7.89 5.45
N GLN A 35 -8.06 6.75 5.99
CA GLN A 35 -7.70 6.30 7.33
C GLN A 35 -6.79 5.08 7.22
N MET A 36 -5.51 5.32 6.95
CA MET A 36 -4.53 4.24 6.89
C MET A 36 -4.52 3.43 8.19
N GLY A 37 -4.59 2.11 8.05
CA GLY A 37 -4.53 1.17 9.16
C GLY A 37 -3.63 -0.02 8.85
N LEU A 38 -3.35 -0.84 9.87
CA LEU A 38 -2.70 -2.12 9.64
C LEU A 38 -3.61 -3.01 8.79
N TYR A 39 -2.99 -3.74 7.87
CA TYR A 39 -3.64 -4.68 6.95
C TYR A 39 -4.50 -4.05 5.85
N GLU A 40 -4.52 -2.73 5.73
CA GLU A 40 -5.10 -2.09 4.54
C GLU A 40 -4.35 -2.50 3.29
N GLU A 41 -5.08 -2.61 2.17
CA GLU A 41 -4.61 -3.26 0.95
C GLU A 41 -4.89 -2.40 -0.28
N VAL A 42 -3.93 -2.41 -1.21
CA VAL A 42 -4.11 -1.90 -2.57
C VAL A 42 -3.80 -3.01 -3.57
N TYR A 43 -4.63 -3.12 -4.60
CA TYR A 43 -4.57 -4.16 -5.61
C TYR A 43 -4.34 -3.56 -6.99
N PHE A 44 -3.50 -4.21 -7.76
CA PHE A 44 -3.20 -3.86 -9.15
C PHE A 44 -3.48 -5.05 -10.04
N SER A 45 -4.33 -4.87 -11.05
CA SER A 45 -4.65 -5.90 -12.03
C SER A 45 -4.19 -5.50 -13.42
N SER A 46 -3.63 -6.44 -14.14
CA SER A 46 -3.42 -6.34 -15.59
C SER A 46 -3.47 -7.73 -16.19
N GLU A 47 -4.50 -8.02 -16.96
CA GLU A 47 -4.64 -9.30 -17.60
C GLU A 47 -3.50 -9.56 -18.59
N GLN A 48 -3.10 -8.55 -19.37
CA GLN A 48 -2.03 -8.64 -20.33
C GLN A 48 -0.68 -8.94 -19.67
N ALA A 49 -0.34 -8.23 -18.58
CA ALA A 49 0.95 -8.40 -17.93
C ALA A 49 0.99 -9.66 -17.02
N LEU A 50 -0.06 -9.84 -16.20
CA LEU A 50 -0.07 -10.88 -15.17
C LEU A 50 -0.50 -12.27 -15.68
N SER A 51 -0.86 -12.39 -16.97
CA SER A 51 -1.01 -13.70 -17.63
C SER A 51 0.31 -14.28 -18.16
N GLN A 52 1.37 -13.48 -18.25
CA GLN A 52 2.67 -13.87 -18.81
C GLN A 52 3.52 -14.59 -17.76
N LYS A 53 3.34 -15.89 -17.63
CA LYS A 53 4.06 -16.72 -16.65
C LYS A 53 5.57 -16.57 -16.80
N ASN A 54 6.26 -16.39 -15.69
CA ASN A 54 7.71 -16.23 -15.61
C ASN A 54 8.29 -15.01 -16.34
N ALA A 55 7.45 -14.12 -16.87
CA ALA A 55 7.90 -12.86 -17.43
C ALA A 55 8.34 -11.91 -16.31
N GLN A 56 9.34 -11.09 -16.58
CA GLN A 56 9.72 -10.02 -15.69
C GLN A 56 8.75 -8.86 -15.86
N ILE A 57 8.08 -8.49 -14.77
CA ILE A 57 7.11 -7.40 -14.72
C ILE A 57 7.67 -6.27 -13.87
N THR A 58 7.54 -5.04 -14.36
CA THR A 58 7.86 -3.84 -13.60
C THR A 58 6.59 -3.01 -13.41
N LEU A 59 6.17 -2.85 -12.17
CA LEU A 59 5.11 -1.93 -11.78
C LEU A 59 5.74 -0.59 -11.41
N SER A 60 5.39 0.47 -12.16
CA SER A 60 5.87 1.83 -11.93
C SER A 60 4.74 2.70 -11.42
N PHE A 61 4.98 3.47 -10.37
CA PHE A 61 4.00 4.43 -9.84
C PHE A 61 4.69 5.69 -9.31
N ARG A 62 3.93 6.78 -9.36
CA ARG A 62 4.32 8.06 -8.79
C ARG A 62 3.54 8.28 -7.51
N MET A 63 4.24 8.59 -6.43
CA MET A 63 3.65 8.84 -5.13
C MET A 63 3.85 10.30 -4.74
N ASN A 64 2.76 10.92 -4.28
CA ASN A 64 2.78 12.20 -3.62
C ASN A 64 2.56 11.97 -2.14
N PHE A 65 3.52 12.39 -1.31
CA PHE A 65 3.40 12.29 0.14
C PHE A 65 2.75 13.56 0.68
N LEU A 66 1.52 13.46 1.10
CA LEU A 66 0.80 14.54 1.76
C LEU A 66 1.09 14.47 3.25
N ARG A 67 1.66 15.55 3.80
CA ARG A 67 1.67 15.74 5.25
C ARG A 67 0.31 16.25 5.67
N ILE A 68 -0.44 15.42 6.36
CA ILE A 68 -1.66 15.85 7.04
C ILE A 68 -1.20 16.38 8.41
N PRO A 69 -1.43 17.67 8.74
CA PRO A 69 -1.06 18.21 10.03
C PRO A 69 -1.61 17.34 11.15
N SER A 70 -0.77 17.00 12.11
CA SER A 70 -1.13 16.11 13.25
C SER A 70 -2.36 16.60 14.04
N GLU A 71 -2.66 17.89 13.94
CA GLU A 71 -3.84 18.50 14.54
C GLU A 71 -5.15 17.95 13.96
N THR A 72 -5.20 17.65 12.66
CA THR A 72 -6.42 17.13 12.01
C THR A 72 -6.57 15.63 12.25
N TYR A 73 -5.48 14.89 12.19
CA TYR A 73 -5.49 13.44 12.43
C TYR A 73 -5.65 13.07 13.91
N GLY A 74 -5.21 13.94 14.80
CA GLY A 74 -5.23 13.71 16.24
C GLY A 74 -6.52 14.14 16.94
N GLN A 75 -7.37 14.98 16.34
CA GLN A 75 -8.52 15.52 17.07
C GLN A 75 -9.61 14.47 17.31
N ASP A 76 -9.93 13.66 16.31
CA ASP A 76 -10.94 12.61 16.49
C ASP A 76 -10.37 11.43 17.30
N ARG A 77 -9.15 11.01 17.04
CA ARG A 77 -8.47 10.00 17.87
C ARG A 77 -8.18 10.48 19.29
N LYS A 78 -7.88 11.77 19.49
CA LYS A 78 -7.75 12.35 20.85
C LYS A 78 -9.03 12.21 21.68
N ARG A 79 -10.19 12.33 21.05
CA ARG A 79 -11.47 12.12 21.77
C ARG A 79 -11.64 10.66 22.16
N ASP A 80 -11.38 9.75 21.23
CA ASP A 80 -11.57 8.33 21.47
C ASP A 80 -10.59 7.80 22.52
N TRP A 81 -9.33 8.22 22.45
CA TRP A 81 -8.32 7.86 23.45
C TRP A 81 -8.60 8.45 24.84
N LYS A 82 -9.08 9.70 24.91
CA LYS A 82 -9.51 10.30 26.19
C LYS A 82 -10.68 9.56 26.82
N LEU A 83 -11.63 9.10 26.00
CA LEU A 83 -12.78 8.32 26.46
C LEU A 83 -12.36 6.94 26.98
N ILE A 84 -11.47 6.24 26.24
CA ILE A 84 -11.05 4.89 26.58
C ILE A 84 -10.10 4.87 27.78
N MET A 85 -9.15 5.80 27.88
CA MET A 85 -8.09 5.74 28.87
C MET A 85 -8.34 6.62 30.11
N LYS A 86 -9.36 7.49 30.13
CA LYS A 86 -9.65 8.42 31.23
C LYS A 86 -8.44 9.22 31.72
N ARG A 87 -7.49 9.51 30.83
CA ARG A 87 -6.28 10.25 31.17
C ARG A 87 -6.38 11.68 30.68
N THR A 88 -6.05 12.63 31.57
CA THR A 88 -6.07 14.06 31.28
C THR A 88 -4.70 14.62 30.88
N ASP A 89 -3.66 13.83 31.03
CA ASP A 89 -2.25 14.19 30.84
C ASP A 89 -1.66 13.75 29.48
N PHE A 90 -2.51 13.36 28.52
CA PHE A 90 -2.07 13.02 27.18
C PHE A 90 -1.67 14.28 26.43
N ILE A 91 -0.38 14.46 26.24
CA ILE A 91 0.19 15.46 25.34
C ILE A 91 0.62 14.68 24.07
N PRO A 92 -0.06 14.90 22.92
CA PRO A 92 0.41 14.28 21.66
C PRO A 92 1.80 14.84 21.34
N ASP A 93 2.70 13.95 20.99
CA ASP A 93 4.03 14.31 20.54
C ASP A 93 3.91 14.84 19.08
N PRO A 94 4.14 16.14 18.83
CA PRO A 94 3.96 16.73 17.51
C PRO A 94 5.04 16.33 16.49
N GLU A 95 6.10 15.66 16.93
CA GLU A 95 7.25 15.36 16.07
C GLU A 95 7.13 14.06 15.26
N TYR A 96 6.08 13.26 15.47
CA TYR A 96 5.99 11.94 14.86
C TYR A 96 4.76 11.77 14.01
N ASP A 97 4.95 11.83 12.70
CA ASP A 97 3.90 11.53 11.72
C ASP A 97 3.60 10.02 11.71
N ILE A 98 2.31 9.69 11.60
CA ILE A 98 1.89 8.31 11.33
C ILE A 98 2.23 8.01 9.87
N GLY A 99 2.92 6.91 9.64
CA GLY A 99 3.34 6.54 8.29
C GLY A 99 3.49 5.05 8.10
N ILE A 100 3.49 4.62 6.87
CA ILE A 100 3.75 3.22 6.51
C ILE A 100 5.24 2.94 6.68
N ASP A 101 5.58 1.91 7.44
CA ASP A 101 6.96 1.44 7.58
C ASP A 101 7.23 0.25 6.65
N GLU A 102 6.37 -0.76 6.69
CA GLU A 102 6.55 -1.95 5.87
C GLU A 102 5.24 -2.44 5.26
N VAL A 103 5.33 -2.88 4.01
CA VAL A 103 4.28 -3.60 3.29
C VAL A 103 4.78 -4.98 2.86
N ILE A 104 3.85 -5.89 2.64
CA ILE A 104 4.08 -7.17 1.96
C ILE A 104 3.45 -7.12 0.58
N TRP A 105 4.17 -7.63 -0.42
CA TRP A 105 3.66 -7.82 -1.77
C TRP A 105 3.24 -9.27 -1.96
N GLU A 106 2.02 -9.47 -2.40
CA GLU A 106 1.39 -10.79 -2.49
C GLU A 106 0.66 -10.97 -3.83
N TYR A 107 0.47 -12.21 -4.24
CA TYR A 107 -0.33 -12.64 -5.39
C TYR A 107 -1.25 -13.79 -4.98
N TYR A 108 -2.32 -14.02 -5.74
CA TYR A 108 -3.25 -15.13 -5.49
C TYR A 108 -2.89 -16.35 -6.34
N ASN A 109 -2.75 -17.53 -5.70
CA ASN A 109 -2.33 -18.77 -6.36
C ASN A 109 -3.48 -19.76 -6.62
N GLY A 110 -4.72 -19.34 -6.41
CA GLY A 110 -5.90 -20.19 -6.54
C GLY A 110 -6.45 -20.69 -5.21
N ASN A 111 -5.66 -20.71 -4.16
CA ASN A 111 -6.06 -21.12 -2.81
C ASN A 111 -5.91 -19.96 -1.80
N ASP A 112 -4.76 -19.34 -1.81
CA ASP A 112 -4.39 -18.30 -0.84
C ASP A 112 -3.60 -17.17 -1.48
N TRP A 113 -3.48 -16.06 -0.74
CA TRP A 113 -2.54 -14.99 -1.04
C TRP A 113 -1.14 -15.40 -0.60
N ARG A 114 -0.24 -15.45 -1.55
CA ARG A 114 1.16 -15.83 -1.37
C ARG A 114 2.09 -14.63 -1.50
N LYS A 115 3.09 -14.58 -0.64
CA LYS A 115 4.13 -13.57 -0.73
C LYS A 115 4.92 -13.71 -2.02
N LEU A 116 5.11 -12.59 -2.74
CA LEU A 116 6.05 -12.55 -3.86
C LEU A 116 7.48 -12.78 -3.37
N PRO A 117 8.31 -13.55 -4.11
CA PRO A 117 9.70 -13.78 -3.72
C PRO A 117 10.50 -12.49 -3.51
N GLU A 118 10.23 -11.46 -4.32
CA GLU A 118 10.92 -10.17 -4.28
C GLU A 118 10.32 -9.18 -3.25
N SER A 119 9.26 -9.57 -2.52
CA SER A 119 8.50 -8.71 -1.61
C SER A 119 9.38 -7.98 -0.58
N ASP A 120 10.37 -8.67 0.01
CA ASP A 120 11.20 -8.08 1.06
C ASP A 120 12.05 -6.92 0.53
N ARG A 121 12.49 -6.99 -0.72
CA ARG A 121 13.25 -5.93 -1.39
C ARG A 121 12.45 -4.64 -1.50
N TYR A 122 11.13 -4.75 -1.61
CA TYR A 122 10.22 -3.63 -1.83
C TYR A 122 9.30 -3.36 -0.64
N SER A 123 9.62 -3.92 0.53
CA SER A 123 8.79 -3.78 1.73
C SER A 123 8.66 -2.33 2.22
N LYS A 124 9.65 -1.48 1.96
CA LYS A 124 9.70 -0.08 2.42
C LYS A 124 9.34 0.93 1.34
N VAL A 125 8.77 0.48 0.24
CA VAL A 125 8.49 1.32 -0.93
C VAL A 125 7.53 2.48 -0.64
N PHE A 126 6.59 2.31 0.29
CA PHE A 126 5.64 3.34 0.70
C PHE A 126 6.10 4.18 1.90
N ARG A 127 7.30 3.93 2.41
CA ARG A 127 7.84 4.73 3.50
C ARG A 127 8.11 6.15 3.02
N ALA A 128 7.52 7.13 3.71
CA ALA A 128 7.79 8.53 3.43
C ALA A 128 9.25 8.88 3.75
N ALA A 129 9.89 9.62 2.84
CA ALA A 129 11.17 10.26 3.12
C ALA A 129 10.91 11.70 3.57
N SER A 130 11.67 12.17 4.54
CA SER A 130 11.44 13.47 5.19
C SER A 130 11.59 14.68 4.26
N ASP A 131 12.25 14.51 3.12
CA ASP A 131 12.66 15.57 2.19
C ASP A 131 12.04 15.46 0.79
N GLN A 132 11.32 14.38 0.49
CA GLN A 132 10.74 14.13 -0.83
C GLN A 132 9.21 14.09 -0.76
N LEU A 133 8.57 15.14 -1.27
CA LEU A 133 7.11 15.20 -1.40
C LEU A 133 6.61 14.36 -2.58
N GLU A 134 7.41 14.15 -3.60
CA GLU A 134 7.08 13.35 -4.78
C GLU A 134 8.18 12.33 -5.06
N ARG A 135 7.79 11.09 -5.34
CA ARG A 135 8.73 10.01 -5.69
C ARG A 135 8.16 9.10 -6.76
N LYS A 136 8.95 8.89 -7.82
CA LYS A 136 8.71 7.81 -8.77
C LYS A 136 9.34 6.53 -8.23
N THR A 137 8.58 5.46 -8.20
CA THR A 137 9.01 4.17 -7.68
C THR A 137 8.71 3.07 -8.68
N GLU A 138 9.60 2.09 -8.74
CA GLU A 138 9.46 0.90 -9.57
C GLU A 138 9.70 -0.34 -8.72
N ILE A 139 8.81 -1.32 -8.85
CA ILE A 139 9.01 -2.65 -8.31
C ILE A 139 9.07 -3.64 -9.46
N THR A 140 10.06 -4.53 -9.42
CA THR A 140 10.28 -5.53 -10.47
C THR A 140 10.23 -6.91 -9.84
N PHE A 141 9.44 -7.79 -10.41
CA PHE A 141 9.27 -9.17 -9.97
C PHE A 141 9.06 -10.09 -11.14
N ASN A 142 9.28 -11.39 -10.93
CA ASN A 142 8.93 -12.41 -11.92
C ASN A 142 7.47 -12.83 -11.69
N CYS A 143 6.68 -12.82 -12.76
CA CYS A 143 5.28 -13.24 -12.69
C CYS A 143 5.20 -14.70 -12.24
N PRO A 144 4.56 -15.00 -11.10
CA PRO A 144 4.44 -16.37 -10.63
C PRO A 144 3.69 -17.27 -11.62
N GLY A 145 4.20 -18.47 -11.83
CA GLY A 145 3.60 -19.42 -12.78
C GLY A 145 2.24 -19.96 -12.34
N ASP A 146 1.95 -19.87 -11.05
CA ASP A 146 0.69 -20.29 -10.39
C ASP A 146 -0.24 -19.12 -10.04
N LEU A 147 0.05 -17.91 -10.55
CA LEU A 147 -0.85 -16.77 -10.38
C LEU A 147 -2.16 -17.02 -11.13
N THR A 148 -3.27 -16.96 -10.41
CA THR A 148 -4.63 -17.22 -10.93
C THR A 148 -5.56 -16.03 -10.70
N PRO A 149 -6.63 -15.92 -11.49
CA PRO A 149 -7.66 -14.92 -11.26
C PRO A 149 -8.34 -15.11 -9.90
N VAL A 150 -8.79 -14.02 -9.32
CA VAL A 150 -9.56 -13.97 -8.09
C VAL A 150 -10.56 -12.81 -8.14
N LEU A 151 -11.68 -12.97 -7.47
CA LEU A 151 -12.68 -11.91 -7.30
C LEU A 151 -12.26 -11.03 -6.12
N VAL A 152 -11.97 -9.75 -6.38
CA VAL A 152 -11.71 -8.73 -5.37
C VAL A 152 -12.75 -7.62 -5.50
N GLY A 153 -13.46 -7.33 -4.44
CA GLY A 153 -14.64 -6.47 -4.55
C GLY A 153 -15.67 -7.08 -5.51
N ALA A 154 -15.96 -6.40 -6.59
CA ALA A 154 -16.89 -6.87 -7.64
C ALA A 154 -16.17 -7.18 -8.97
N VAL A 155 -14.85 -7.22 -8.99
CA VAL A 155 -14.04 -7.36 -10.21
C VAL A 155 -13.21 -8.62 -10.14
N GLU A 156 -13.37 -9.50 -11.12
CA GLU A 156 -12.53 -10.68 -11.29
C GLU A 156 -11.30 -10.32 -12.12
N GLY A 157 -10.13 -10.76 -11.70
CA GLY A 157 -8.88 -10.49 -12.40
C GLY A 157 -7.68 -11.16 -11.77
N ARG A 158 -6.52 -11.02 -12.41
CA ARG A 158 -5.22 -11.40 -11.84
C ARG A 158 -4.66 -10.20 -11.11
N TYR A 159 -4.32 -10.38 -9.84
CA TYR A 159 -3.90 -9.27 -8.98
C TYR A 159 -2.56 -9.51 -8.32
N ILE A 160 -1.81 -8.42 -8.23
CA ILE A 160 -0.74 -8.23 -7.25
C ILE A 160 -1.28 -7.23 -6.22
N ARG A 161 -1.10 -7.50 -4.92
CA ARG A 161 -1.49 -6.58 -3.88
C ARG A 161 -0.32 -6.16 -2.99
N ALA A 162 -0.39 -4.94 -2.48
CA ALA A 162 0.42 -4.51 -1.35
C ALA A 162 -0.46 -4.40 -0.11
N ARG A 163 -0.03 -4.98 1.00
CA ARG A 163 -0.73 -4.94 2.28
C ARG A 163 0.17 -4.37 3.37
N ILE A 164 -0.34 -3.46 4.17
CA ILE A 164 0.42 -2.84 5.26
C ILE A 164 0.66 -3.87 6.36
N LEU A 165 1.94 -4.11 6.69
CA LEU A 165 2.33 -4.96 7.81
C LEU A 165 2.74 -4.16 9.04
N LYS A 166 3.35 -2.99 8.83
CA LYS A 166 3.88 -2.20 9.92
C LYS A 166 3.72 -0.72 9.64
N MET A 167 3.34 0.00 10.66
CA MET A 167 3.21 1.45 10.65
C MET A 167 4.05 2.08 11.74
N ASN A 168 4.61 3.24 11.44
CA ASN A 168 5.32 4.06 12.42
C ASN A 168 4.32 4.87 13.23
N ASN A 169 4.58 4.99 14.51
CA ASN A 169 3.87 5.88 15.46
C ASN A 169 2.36 5.63 15.61
N LEU A 170 1.83 4.50 15.12
CA LEU A 170 0.40 4.18 15.23
C LEU A 170 -0.05 4.04 16.69
N TYR A 171 0.81 3.48 17.54
CA TYR A 171 0.54 3.21 18.97
C TYR A 171 1.62 3.84 19.86
N ARG A 172 1.94 5.11 19.64
CA ARG A 172 2.96 5.77 20.43
C ARG A 172 2.33 6.64 21.53
N TRP A 173 2.77 6.43 22.75
CA TRP A 173 2.40 7.23 23.92
C TRP A 173 3.68 7.76 24.56
N ASN A 174 3.81 9.08 24.73
CA ASN A 174 4.98 9.74 25.36
C ASN A 174 6.31 9.13 24.89
N GLY A 175 6.46 8.88 23.60
CA GLY A 175 7.66 8.28 23.04
C GLY A 175 7.79 6.77 23.21
N GLN A 176 6.86 6.10 23.87
CA GLN A 176 6.85 4.65 24.05
C GLN A 176 5.76 4.00 23.22
N TYR A 177 6.04 2.81 22.68
CA TYR A 177 5.00 2.00 22.03
C TYR A 177 4.11 1.37 23.10
N ILE A 178 2.82 1.32 22.83
CA ILE A 178 1.82 0.65 23.65
C ILE A 178 1.59 -0.74 23.07
#